data_3955212f08b9be989656db15d92baa65
#
_entry.id   3955212f08b9be989656db15d92baa65
#
_cell.length_a   1.000
_cell.length_b   1.000
_cell.length_c   1.000
_cell.angle_alpha   90.00
_cell.angle_beta   90.00
_cell.angle_gamma   90.00
#
_symmetry.space_group_name_H-M   'P 1'
#
loop_
_entity.id
_entity.type
_entity.pdbx_description
1 polymer ?
#
loop_
_entity_poly.entity_id
_entity_poly.type
_entity_poly.pdbx_seq_one_letter_code
_entity_poly.pdbx_strand_id
1 'polypeptide(L)'
;PQGHIRYTRCEHEFQNGKCRQCGASQSEYDRGEELETHAYSFIHSDKVFNDMQFDVSIGKPPYQLSDGGNAASAIPLYHLFVQQAKRLNPRYLTMVIPSRWFAGGKGLDDFRDEMIKDKRIRKLIDYPVSSECFPGVEIKGGICYFLWDRDNKGECDIKTIRGSNVSSLKRSLLENGCSIFIRYNEAVSIYRKVSKNLRNSFSDFVSVRKPFGLSSDFRDFSKETGIGKIKIYANKVIGWVDNEKITINKEWITKYKILISRAYGAGEDFPHQILNTPSLVAKGTCCTDTYLVIGPFENNKTAENIISY
;
A
#
# COMPACT_ATOMS: atom_id res chain seq x y z
N PRO A 1 3.18 40.62 10.66
CA PRO A 1 3.99 40.04 11.72
C PRO A 1 4.93 39.02 11.10
N GLN A 2 6.23 39.27 11.19
CA GLN A 2 7.23 38.29 10.78
C GLN A 2 7.32 37.27 11.91
N GLY A 3 6.52 36.21 11.81
CA GLY A 3 6.53 35.13 12.78
C GLY A 3 7.68 34.16 12.50
N HIS A 4 8.78 34.31 13.23
CA HIS A 4 9.79 33.25 13.29
C HIS A 4 9.31 32.20 14.29
N ILE A 5 8.95 31.01 13.80
CA ILE A 5 8.68 29.86 14.66
C ILE A 5 10.02 29.36 15.18
N ARG A 6 10.27 29.53 16.48
CA ARG A 6 11.38 28.86 17.14
C ARG A 6 10.89 27.47 17.55
N TYR A 7 11.40 26.46 16.90
CA TYR A 7 11.18 25.08 17.34
C TYR A 7 12.02 24.83 18.58
N THR A 8 11.37 24.46 19.67
CA THR A 8 12.04 23.81 20.81
C THR A 8 12.27 22.35 20.46
N ARG A 9 13.34 21.77 20.97
CA ARG A 9 13.61 20.33 20.85
C ARG A 9 12.35 19.54 21.17
N CYS A 10 11.96 18.63 20.29
CA CYS A 10 10.90 17.68 20.54
C CYS A 10 11.53 16.37 20.97
N GLU A 11 11.29 15.96 22.20
CA GLU A 11 11.71 14.66 22.68
C GLU A 11 10.74 13.59 22.15
N HIS A 12 11.31 12.51 21.59
CA HIS A 12 10.52 11.35 21.25
C HIS A 12 10.04 10.65 22.53
N GLU A 13 8.76 10.34 22.63
CA GLU A 13 8.22 9.52 23.72
C GLU A 13 8.38 8.04 23.38
N PHE A 14 9.44 7.41 23.88
CA PHE A 14 9.72 6.00 23.61
C PHE A 14 8.96 5.06 24.55
N GLN A 15 8.31 4.05 23.97
CA GLN A 15 7.72 2.92 24.68
C GLN A 15 8.12 1.64 23.96
N ASN A 16 8.68 0.66 24.66
CA ASN A 16 9.20 -0.59 24.08
C ASN A 16 10.20 -0.35 22.94
N GLY A 17 11.09 0.64 23.10
CA GLY A 17 12.13 0.97 22.13
C GLY A 17 11.66 1.69 20.85
N LYS A 18 10.38 2.13 20.81
CA LYS A 18 9.81 2.88 19.68
C LYS A 18 9.06 4.11 20.15
N CYS A 19 9.16 5.20 19.39
CA CYS A 19 8.37 6.40 19.67
C CYS A 19 6.88 6.11 19.43
N ARG A 20 6.05 6.48 20.43
CA ARG A 20 4.59 6.28 20.40
C ARG A 20 3.91 7.06 19.26
N GLN A 21 4.46 8.19 18.84
CA GLN A 21 3.84 9.07 17.84
C GLN A 21 4.29 8.75 16.43
N CYS A 22 5.59 8.57 16.17
CA CYS A 22 6.13 8.38 14.83
C CYS A 22 6.73 7.00 14.55
N GLY A 23 6.86 6.14 15.57
CA GLY A 23 7.42 4.79 15.43
C GLY A 23 8.95 4.74 15.29
N ALA A 24 9.65 5.87 15.45
CA ALA A 24 11.10 5.92 15.40
C ALA A 24 11.75 4.99 16.43
N SER A 25 12.84 4.32 16.05
CA SER A 25 13.61 3.46 16.95
C SER A 25 14.39 4.29 17.96
N GLN A 26 14.32 3.95 19.24
CA GLN A 26 15.07 4.63 20.29
C GLN A 26 16.56 4.57 20.04
N SER A 27 17.09 3.44 19.60
CA SER A 27 18.52 3.27 19.34
C SER A 27 19.07 4.14 18.20
N GLU A 28 18.20 4.59 17.28
CA GLU A 28 18.59 5.40 16.13
C GLU A 28 18.30 6.90 16.32
N TYR A 29 17.27 7.23 17.11
CA TYR A 29 16.71 8.59 17.20
C TYR A 29 16.81 9.20 18.59
N ASP A 30 17.17 8.44 19.63
CA ASP A 30 17.55 8.98 20.93
C ASP A 30 19.00 9.46 20.89
N ARG A 31 19.24 10.42 20.00
CA ARG A 31 20.55 11.01 19.76
C ARG A 31 20.57 12.42 20.35
N GLY A 32 21.75 12.92 20.70
CA GLY A 32 21.94 14.26 21.27
C GLY A 32 21.33 15.38 20.39
N GLU A 33 21.24 16.57 20.94
CA GLU A 33 20.55 17.76 20.38
C GLU A 33 20.89 18.09 18.92
N GLU A 34 22.09 17.78 18.50
CA GLU A 34 22.63 18.08 17.17
C GLU A 34 22.07 17.21 16.03
N LEU A 35 21.39 16.12 16.35
CA LEU A 35 20.93 15.14 15.35
C LEU A 35 19.41 15.05 15.21
N GLU A 36 18.64 15.74 16.06
CA GLU A 36 17.20 15.86 15.89
C GLU A 36 16.85 16.93 14.85
N THR A 37 16.11 16.53 13.83
CA THR A 37 15.60 17.47 12.83
C THR A 37 14.32 18.11 13.35
N HIS A 38 14.19 19.44 13.18
CA HIS A 38 12.98 20.19 13.51
C HIS A 38 11.69 19.65 12.84
N ALA A 39 11.83 18.83 11.81
CA ALA A 39 10.72 18.21 11.13
C ALA A 39 9.84 17.36 12.05
N TYR A 40 10.43 16.62 12.99
CA TYR A 40 9.66 15.77 13.91
C TYR A 40 8.84 16.56 14.93
N SER A 41 9.30 17.75 15.34
CA SER A 41 8.53 18.64 16.23
C SER A 41 7.15 18.94 15.66
N PHE A 42 7.03 19.02 14.34
CA PHE A 42 5.77 19.30 13.66
C PHE A 42 4.70 18.24 13.92
N ILE A 43 5.09 16.98 14.03
CA ILE A 43 4.14 15.86 14.26
C ILE A 43 4.03 15.42 15.71
N HIS A 44 4.97 15.85 16.60
CA HIS A 44 4.98 15.45 17.99
C HIS A 44 4.28 16.44 18.93
N SER A 45 4.03 17.66 18.51
CA SER A 45 3.48 18.70 19.39
C SER A 45 2.21 19.30 18.83
N ASP A 46 1.10 19.02 19.47
CA ASP A 46 -0.14 19.76 19.21
C ASP A 46 -0.07 21.21 19.78
N LYS A 47 0.81 21.45 20.74
CA LYS A 47 0.87 22.72 21.49
C LYS A 47 1.62 23.84 20.77
N VAL A 48 2.57 23.52 19.89
CA VAL A 48 3.43 24.53 19.23
C VAL A 48 2.64 25.45 18.30
N PHE A 49 1.48 24.99 17.81
CA PHE A 49 0.72 25.67 16.77
C PHE A 49 -0.69 26.10 17.19
N ASN A 50 -1.09 25.84 18.47
CA ASN A 50 -2.48 26.02 18.94
C ASN A 50 -3.03 27.44 18.76
N ASP A 51 -2.15 28.44 18.74
CA ASP A 51 -2.56 29.85 18.60
C ASP A 51 -2.25 30.43 17.22
N MET A 52 -1.78 29.59 16.27
CA MET A 52 -1.40 30.04 14.93
C MET A 52 -2.45 29.64 13.91
N GLN A 53 -2.88 30.62 13.12
CA GLN A 53 -3.71 30.40 11.93
C GLN A 53 -2.86 30.54 10.68
N PHE A 54 -3.00 29.62 9.76
CA PHE A 54 -2.27 29.63 8.51
C PHE A 54 -3.25 29.69 7.34
N ASP A 55 -2.98 30.57 6.38
CA ASP A 55 -3.73 30.57 5.12
C ASP A 55 -3.24 29.44 4.21
N VAL A 56 -1.95 29.18 4.19
CA VAL A 56 -1.33 28.20 3.31
C VAL A 56 -0.31 27.36 4.07
N SER A 57 -0.38 26.05 3.90
CA SER A 57 0.64 25.11 4.33
C SER A 57 1.25 24.43 3.11
N ILE A 58 2.56 24.54 2.95
CA ILE A 58 3.33 23.94 1.85
C ILE A 58 4.43 23.08 2.43
N GLY A 59 4.62 21.87 1.93
CA GLY A 59 5.66 21.01 2.45
C GLY A 59 6.14 19.88 1.54
N LYS A 60 7.36 19.44 1.82
CA LYS A 60 7.94 18.17 1.38
C LYS A 60 8.39 17.42 2.63
N PRO A 61 7.51 16.66 3.26
CA PRO A 61 7.81 15.97 4.51
C PRO A 61 8.86 14.85 4.30
N PRO A 62 9.51 14.40 5.37
CA PRO A 62 10.28 13.15 5.34
C PRO A 62 9.37 11.99 4.90
N TYR A 63 9.85 11.16 3.96
CA TYR A 63 9.00 10.12 3.37
C TYR A 63 8.89 8.88 4.24
N GLN A 64 9.98 8.52 4.92
CA GLN A 64 10.07 7.32 5.74
C GLN A 64 11.12 7.49 6.82
N LEU A 65 11.01 6.68 7.87
CA LEU A 65 12.08 6.52 8.84
C LEU A 65 13.24 5.74 8.21
N SER A 66 14.47 6.06 8.62
CA SER A 66 15.62 5.19 8.37
C SER A 66 15.42 3.86 9.11
N ASP A 67 15.72 2.77 8.48
CA ASP A 67 15.59 1.41 9.05
C ASP A 67 16.94 0.73 9.28
N GLY A 68 18.02 1.52 9.43
CA GLY A 68 19.36 0.99 9.71
C GLY A 68 19.96 0.16 8.57
N GLY A 69 19.46 0.32 7.34
CA GLY A 69 19.97 -0.36 6.14
C GLY A 69 19.07 -1.43 5.54
N ASN A 70 17.95 -1.75 6.18
CA ASN A 70 16.96 -2.69 5.64
C ASN A 70 15.83 -1.96 4.91
N ALA A 71 16.12 -1.33 3.78
CA ALA A 71 15.21 -0.50 3.00
C ALA A 71 13.82 -1.13 2.69
N ALA A 72 13.72 -2.46 2.78
CA ALA A 72 12.47 -3.19 2.56
C ALA A 72 11.42 -3.01 3.68
N SER A 73 11.83 -2.64 4.91
CA SER A 73 10.96 -2.49 6.07
C SER A 73 10.71 -1.06 6.51
N ALA A 74 11.27 -0.06 5.82
CA ALA A 74 11.11 1.35 6.16
C ALA A 74 9.63 1.74 6.32
N ILE A 75 9.32 2.39 7.45
CA ILE A 75 7.97 2.80 7.83
C ILE A 75 7.68 4.16 7.19
N PRO A 76 6.56 4.32 6.45
CA PRO A 76 6.14 5.61 5.95
C PRO A 76 5.91 6.61 7.08
N LEU A 77 6.32 7.86 6.88
CA LEU A 77 6.17 8.93 7.88
C LEU A 77 5.38 10.12 7.34
N TYR A 78 5.41 10.38 6.05
CA TYR A 78 4.81 11.55 5.40
C TYR A 78 3.32 11.74 5.71
N HIS A 79 2.58 10.65 5.93
CA HIS A 79 1.15 10.71 6.24
C HIS A 79 0.86 11.45 7.55
N LEU A 80 1.72 11.31 8.57
CA LEU A 80 1.59 12.02 9.83
C LEU A 80 1.73 13.54 9.62
N PHE A 81 2.63 13.96 8.72
CA PHE A 81 2.80 15.37 8.36
C PHE A 81 1.58 15.94 7.64
N VAL A 82 1.00 15.17 6.71
CA VAL A 82 -0.23 15.59 6.02
C VAL A 82 -1.38 15.73 7.02
N GLN A 83 -1.54 14.75 7.91
CA GLN A 83 -2.60 14.78 8.93
C GLN A 83 -2.42 15.93 9.91
N GLN A 84 -1.20 16.20 10.37
CA GLN A 84 -0.91 17.34 11.23
C GLN A 84 -1.18 18.66 10.52
N ALA A 85 -0.77 18.80 9.25
CA ALA A 85 -1.06 20.01 8.48
C ALA A 85 -2.57 20.23 8.28
N LYS A 86 -3.35 19.17 8.07
CA LYS A 86 -4.81 19.24 8.00
C LYS A 86 -5.43 19.66 9.34
N ARG A 87 -4.86 19.21 10.48
CA ARG A 87 -5.31 19.63 11.84
C ARG A 87 -5.10 21.12 12.08
N LEU A 88 -4.03 21.71 11.53
CA LEU A 88 -3.81 23.16 11.58
C LEU A 88 -4.86 23.95 10.79
N ASN A 89 -5.70 23.26 10.04
CA ASN A 89 -6.85 23.78 9.30
C ASN A 89 -6.52 24.98 8.40
N PRO A 90 -5.42 24.97 7.61
CA PRO A 90 -5.11 26.07 6.71
C PRO A 90 -6.21 26.19 5.64
N ARG A 91 -6.28 27.36 4.98
CA ARG A 91 -7.17 27.48 3.82
C ARG A 91 -6.70 26.61 2.66
N TYR A 92 -5.40 26.58 2.39
CA TYR A 92 -4.81 25.73 1.37
C TYR A 92 -3.70 24.86 1.94
N LEU A 93 -3.69 23.60 1.56
CA LEU A 93 -2.60 22.69 1.88
C LEU A 93 -2.09 22.03 0.60
N THR A 94 -0.79 22.05 0.39
CA THR A 94 -0.12 21.34 -0.68
C THR A 94 1.14 20.66 -0.18
N MET A 95 1.30 19.39 -0.50
CA MET A 95 2.49 18.62 -0.15
C MET A 95 2.90 17.68 -1.28
N VAL A 96 4.21 17.49 -1.41
CA VAL A 96 4.79 16.47 -2.30
C VAL A 96 5.08 15.23 -1.49
N ILE A 97 4.42 14.13 -1.82
CA ILE A 97 4.48 12.87 -1.06
C ILE A 97 4.57 11.66 -2.00
N PRO A 98 5.11 10.51 -1.52
CA PRO A 98 5.07 9.26 -2.28
C PRO A 98 3.64 8.85 -2.64
N SER A 99 3.41 8.39 -3.86
CA SER A 99 2.08 7.93 -4.33
C SER A 99 1.66 6.58 -3.76
N ARG A 100 2.50 5.94 -2.93
CA ARG A 100 2.22 4.63 -2.33
C ARG A 100 0.88 4.55 -1.60
N TRP A 101 0.40 5.64 -1.02
CA TRP A 101 -0.88 5.67 -0.32
C TRP A 101 -2.08 5.36 -1.22
N PHE A 102 -1.97 5.48 -2.54
CA PHE A 102 -3.04 5.13 -3.47
C PHE A 102 -3.52 3.68 -3.31
N ALA A 103 -2.58 2.77 -3.05
CA ALA A 103 -2.87 1.35 -2.85
C ALA A 103 -2.96 0.95 -1.37
N GLY A 104 -2.48 1.79 -0.45
CA GLY A 104 -2.39 1.47 0.97
C GLY A 104 -1.27 0.49 1.32
N GLY A 105 -1.43 -0.24 2.44
CA GLY A 105 -0.43 -1.12 3.00
C GLY A 105 0.68 -0.39 3.77
N LYS A 106 1.47 -1.13 4.55
CA LYS A 106 2.49 -0.58 5.47
C LYS A 106 1.94 0.50 6.42
N GLY A 107 0.73 0.31 6.94
CA GLY A 107 0.09 1.24 7.87
C GLY A 107 -0.54 2.48 7.22
N LEU A 108 -0.69 2.50 5.89
CA LEU A 108 -1.28 3.64 5.16
C LEU A 108 -2.76 3.45 4.82
N ASP A 109 -3.41 2.37 5.27
CA ASP A 109 -4.78 2.06 4.85
C ASP A 109 -5.78 3.11 5.35
N ASP A 110 -5.70 3.52 6.61
CA ASP A 110 -6.55 4.56 7.18
C ASP A 110 -6.28 5.92 6.53
N PHE A 111 -5.01 6.25 6.30
CA PHE A 111 -4.62 7.46 5.60
C PHE A 111 -5.13 7.49 4.15
N ARG A 112 -5.01 6.36 3.43
CA ARG A 112 -5.60 6.22 2.10
C ARG A 112 -7.10 6.50 2.14
N ASP A 113 -7.81 5.85 3.04
CA ASP A 113 -9.27 5.97 3.16
C ASP A 113 -9.72 7.38 3.51
N GLU A 114 -8.96 8.07 4.36
CA GLU A 114 -9.16 9.49 4.64
C GLU A 114 -8.98 10.35 3.38
N MET A 115 -7.85 10.17 2.69
CA MET A 115 -7.50 11.00 1.53
C MET A 115 -8.44 10.81 0.35
N ILE A 116 -8.78 9.57 -0.03
CA ILE A 116 -9.64 9.31 -1.20
C ILE A 116 -11.10 9.74 -1.00
N LYS A 117 -11.55 9.87 0.26
CA LYS A 117 -12.90 10.33 0.61
C LYS A 117 -12.98 11.84 0.82
N ASP A 118 -11.83 12.52 0.96
CA ASP A 118 -11.79 13.95 1.23
C ASP A 118 -12.02 14.79 -0.03
N LYS A 119 -13.24 15.25 -0.21
CA LYS A 119 -13.66 16.08 -1.35
C LYS A 119 -13.01 17.47 -1.41
N ARG A 120 -12.19 17.83 -0.42
CA ARG A 120 -11.41 19.07 -0.40
C ARG A 120 -10.10 18.95 -1.17
N ILE A 121 -9.70 17.74 -1.61
CA ILE A 121 -8.58 17.57 -2.54
C ILE A 121 -9.08 17.95 -3.93
N ARG A 122 -8.65 19.13 -4.41
CA ARG A 122 -9.14 19.76 -5.64
C ARG A 122 -8.25 19.53 -6.85
N LYS A 123 -6.96 19.30 -6.59
CA LYS A 123 -5.98 18.93 -7.61
C LYS A 123 -5.09 17.81 -7.09
N LEU A 124 -4.79 16.87 -7.95
CA LEU A 124 -3.82 15.81 -7.70
C LEU A 124 -2.98 15.59 -8.95
N ILE A 125 -1.69 15.82 -8.84
CA ILE A 125 -0.73 15.59 -9.92
C ILE A 125 0.13 14.40 -9.52
N ASP A 126 0.15 13.37 -10.36
CA ASP A 126 0.85 12.12 -10.10
C ASP A 126 1.94 11.86 -11.13
N TYR A 127 3.13 11.53 -10.66
CA TYR A 127 4.28 11.05 -11.41
C TYR A 127 4.55 9.58 -11.06
N PRO A 128 4.07 8.61 -11.85
CA PRO A 128 4.34 7.19 -11.63
C PRO A 128 5.84 6.86 -11.60
N VAL A 129 6.63 7.60 -12.36
CA VAL A 129 8.09 7.52 -12.39
C VAL A 129 8.66 8.72 -11.64
N SER A 130 9.21 8.48 -10.47
CA SER A 130 9.65 9.56 -9.56
C SER A 130 10.79 10.43 -10.12
N SER A 131 11.66 9.85 -10.95
CA SER A 131 12.77 10.56 -11.60
C SER A 131 12.32 11.65 -12.58
N GLU A 132 11.08 11.59 -13.05
CA GLU A 132 10.49 12.65 -13.88
C GLU A 132 10.14 13.90 -13.07
N CYS A 133 9.93 13.76 -11.77
CA CYS A 133 9.69 14.85 -10.84
C CYS A 133 10.99 15.27 -10.12
N PHE A 134 11.79 14.30 -9.71
CA PHE A 134 13.07 14.51 -9.02
C PHE A 134 14.18 13.71 -9.73
N PRO A 135 14.92 14.32 -10.65
CA PRO A 135 16.01 13.65 -11.36
C PRO A 135 17.00 12.99 -10.38
N GLY A 136 17.36 11.74 -10.65
CA GLY A 136 18.30 10.98 -9.82
C GLY A 136 17.72 10.38 -8.54
N VAL A 137 16.40 10.53 -8.29
CA VAL A 137 15.74 9.97 -7.11
C VAL A 137 14.75 8.87 -7.52
N GLU A 138 14.99 7.65 -7.06
CA GLU A 138 14.08 6.52 -7.28
C GLU A 138 13.18 6.30 -6.06
N ILE A 139 11.87 6.50 -6.22
CA ILE A 139 10.86 6.20 -5.20
C ILE A 139 9.85 5.21 -5.78
N LYS A 140 9.88 3.99 -5.25
CA LYS A 140 8.98 2.93 -5.70
C LYS A 140 7.51 3.34 -5.55
N GLY A 141 6.77 3.28 -6.66
CA GLY A 141 5.38 3.70 -6.73
C GLY A 141 5.17 5.16 -7.14
N GLY A 142 6.25 5.94 -7.30
CA GLY A 142 6.19 7.32 -7.79
C GLY A 142 5.86 8.35 -6.71
N ILE A 143 5.64 9.57 -7.16
CA ILE A 143 5.40 10.75 -6.34
C ILE A 143 4.14 11.46 -6.81
N CYS A 144 3.41 12.05 -5.88
CA CYS A 144 2.31 12.95 -6.19
C CYS A 144 2.40 14.23 -5.36
N TYR A 145 1.76 15.27 -5.85
CA TYR A 145 1.42 16.43 -5.05
C TYR A 145 -0.04 16.81 -5.26
N PHE A 146 -0.63 17.42 -4.23
CA PHE A 146 -2.06 17.72 -4.22
C PHE A 146 -2.31 19.14 -3.73
N LEU A 147 -3.44 19.72 -4.13
CA LEU A 147 -4.02 20.91 -3.53
C LEU A 147 -5.28 20.51 -2.76
N TRP A 148 -5.25 20.69 -1.46
CA TRP A 148 -6.39 20.61 -0.58
C TRP A 148 -6.90 22.03 -0.30
N ASP A 149 -8.18 22.28 -0.50
CA ASP A 149 -8.86 23.57 -0.31
C ASP A 149 -9.95 23.37 0.74
N ARG A 150 -9.74 23.93 1.94
CA ARG A 150 -10.64 23.78 3.08
C ARG A 150 -12.07 24.17 2.75
N ASP A 151 -12.24 25.24 2.03
CA ASP A 151 -13.53 25.92 1.86
C ASP A 151 -14.25 25.50 0.58
N ASN A 152 -13.60 24.70 -0.27
CA ASN A 152 -14.11 24.36 -1.59
C ASN A 152 -14.11 22.83 -1.81
N LYS A 153 -15.26 22.19 -1.53
CA LYS A 153 -15.45 20.74 -1.77
C LYS A 153 -15.92 20.47 -3.21
N GLY A 154 -15.52 19.34 -3.77
CA GLY A 154 -16.01 18.88 -5.08
C GLY A 154 -15.11 17.83 -5.72
N GLU A 155 -15.22 17.68 -7.04
CA GLU A 155 -14.36 16.80 -7.82
C GLU A 155 -12.93 17.30 -7.86
N CYS A 156 -12.00 16.38 -7.97
CA CYS A 156 -10.56 16.60 -8.09
C CYS A 156 -10.15 16.65 -9.55
N ASP A 157 -9.35 17.63 -9.94
CA ASP A 157 -8.63 17.65 -11.21
C ASP A 157 -7.39 16.76 -11.07
N ILE A 158 -7.43 15.58 -11.68
CA ILE A 158 -6.41 14.54 -11.55
C ILE A 158 -5.57 14.50 -12.82
N LYS A 159 -4.29 14.80 -12.69
CA LYS A 159 -3.32 14.78 -13.78
C LYS A 159 -2.27 13.71 -13.53
N THR A 160 -2.09 12.80 -14.48
CA THR A 160 -1.02 11.79 -14.46
C THR A 160 -0.02 12.12 -15.57
N ILE A 161 1.26 12.20 -15.18
CA ILE A 161 2.38 12.55 -16.07
C ILE A 161 3.31 11.35 -16.15
N ARG A 162 3.60 10.88 -17.37
CA ARG A 162 4.51 9.79 -17.65
C ARG A 162 5.25 10.05 -18.96
N GLY A 163 6.47 10.56 -18.86
CA GLY A 163 7.21 11.04 -20.03
C GLY A 163 6.44 12.13 -20.75
N SER A 164 6.28 11.95 -22.06
CA SER A 164 5.46 12.85 -22.88
C SER A 164 3.95 12.62 -22.75
N ASN A 165 3.53 11.52 -22.12
CA ASN A 165 2.12 11.20 -21.95
C ASN A 165 1.56 11.92 -20.73
N VAL A 166 0.60 12.79 -20.96
CA VAL A 166 -0.10 13.55 -19.92
C VAL A 166 -1.58 13.29 -20.07
N SER A 167 -2.19 12.74 -19.04
CA SER A 167 -3.65 12.58 -18.95
C SER A 167 -4.23 13.46 -17.86
N SER A 168 -5.42 14.02 -18.10
CA SER A 168 -6.13 14.84 -17.13
C SER A 168 -7.61 14.48 -17.14
N LEU A 169 -8.19 14.31 -15.95
CA LEU A 169 -9.61 14.03 -15.78
C LEU A 169 -10.12 14.63 -14.47
N LYS A 170 -11.20 15.40 -14.55
CA LYS A 170 -11.89 15.91 -13.36
C LYS A 170 -12.89 14.87 -12.88
N ARG A 171 -12.68 14.35 -11.67
CA ARG A 171 -13.49 13.27 -11.08
C ARG A 171 -13.31 13.17 -9.57
N SER A 172 -14.14 12.36 -8.92
CA SER A 172 -13.87 11.91 -7.55
C SER A 172 -12.59 11.07 -7.51
N LEU A 173 -11.83 11.15 -6.40
CA LEU A 173 -10.69 10.26 -6.16
C LEU A 173 -11.15 8.80 -6.00
N LEU A 174 -12.34 8.59 -5.45
CA LEU A 174 -12.94 7.28 -5.30
C LEU A 174 -14.06 7.10 -6.33
N GLU A 175 -13.91 6.12 -7.20
CA GLU A 175 -14.98 5.69 -8.10
C GLU A 175 -15.99 4.81 -7.36
N ASN A 176 -17.24 4.88 -7.76
CA ASN A 176 -18.31 4.09 -7.13
C ASN A 176 -18.02 2.58 -7.26
N GLY A 177 -18.06 1.86 -6.13
CA GLY A 177 -17.73 0.43 -6.07
C GLY A 177 -16.23 0.11 -5.96
N CYS A 178 -15.34 1.11 -6.00
CA CYS A 178 -13.92 0.93 -5.72
C CYS A 178 -13.58 1.13 -4.24
N SER A 179 -12.57 0.41 -3.76
CA SER A 179 -11.95 0.62 -2.45
C SER A 179 -10.57 1.28 -2.54
N ILE A 180 -10.05 1.46 -3.75
CA ILE A 180 -8.74 2.03 -4.03
C ILE A 180 -8.84 3.11 -5.10
N PHE A 181 -7.82 3.98 -5.16
CA PHE A 181 -7.70 4.99 -6.21
C PHE A 181 -7.30 4.36 -7.56
N ILE A 182 -8.11 4.60 -8.60
CA ILE A 182 -7.75 4.23 -9.97
C ILE A 182 -6.75 5.27 -10.49
N ARG A 183 -5.49 4.87 -10.60
CA ARG A 183 -4.38 5.77 -10.90
C ARG A 183 -4.42 6.36 -12.32
N TYR A 184 -4.73 5.52 -13.30
CA TYR A 184 -4.73 5.93 -14.72
C TYR A 184 -6.13 6.37 -15.16
N ASN A 185 -6.24 7.61 -15.62
CA ASN A 185 -7.52 8.19 -16.03
C ASN A 185 -8.21 7.42 -17.16
N GLU A 186 -7.43 6.82 -18.05
CA GLU A 186 -7.91 6.00 -19.16
C GLU A 186 -8.68 4.77 -18.66
N ALA A 187 -8.24 4.17 -17.57
CA ALA A 187 -8.88 3.01 -16.97
C ALA A 187 -10.25 3.33 -16.35
N VAL A 188 -10.51 4.59 -15.99
CA VAL A 188 -11.77 5.01 -15.36
C VAL A 188 -12.96 4.77 -16.29
N SER A 189 -12.83 5.11 -17.57
CA SER A 189 -13.91 4.90 -18.53
C SER A 189 -14.22 3.42 -18.76
N ILE A 190 -13.19 2.58 -18.74
CA ILE A 190 -13.30 1.12 -18.84
C ILE A 190 -13.99 0.59 -17.59
N TYR A 191 -13.50 0.97 -16.40
CA TYR A 191 -14.08 0.58 -15.12
C TYR A 191 -15.58 0.94 -15.06
N ARG A 192 -15.95 2.17 -15.40
CA ARG A 192 -17.35 2.64 -15.39
C ARG A 192 -18.26 1.85 -16.35
N LYS A 193 -17.74 1.37 -17.48
CA LYS A 193 -18.49 0.49 -18.40
C LYS A 193 -18.70 -0.89 -17.79
N VAL A 194 -17.66 -1.48 -17.24
CA VAL A 194 -17.69 -2.83 -16.69
C VAL A 194 -18.52 -2.87 -15.39
N SER A 195 -18.32 -1.90 -14.49
CA SER A 195 -18.96 -1.88 -13.16
C SER A 195 -20.49 -1.78 -13.21
N LYS A 196 -21.07 -1.22 -14.27
CA LYS A 196 -22.52 -1.18 -14.44
C LYS A 196 -23.17 -2.56 -14.55
N ASN A 197 -22.43 -3.56 -15.00
CA ASN A 197 -22.91 -4.92 -15.24
C ASN A 197 -22.32 -5.95 -14.25
N LEU A 198 -21.48 -5.50 -13.32
CA LEU A 198 -20.87 -6.37 -12.33
C LEU A 198 -21.92 -6.86 -11.31
N ARG A 199 -22.27 -8.14 -11.40
CA ARG A 199 -23.05 -8.82 -10.37
C ARG A 199 -22.15 -9.43 -9.29
N ASN A 200 -20.96 -9.93 -9.69
CA ASN A 200 -19.94 -10.52 -8.81
C ASN A 200 -18.57 -10.02 -9.24
N SER A 201 -17.67 -9.85 -8.29
CA SER A 201 -16.27 -9.50 -8.55
C SER A 201 -15.42 -10.77 -8.66
N PHE A 202 -14.46 -10.81 -9.58
CA PHE A 202 -13.48 -11.90 -9.63
C PHE A 202 -12.66 -11.97 -8.33
N SER A 203 -12.52 -10.86 -7.59
CA SER A 203 -11.88 -10.84 -6.28
C SER A 203 -12.52 -11.79 -5.26
N ASP A 204 -13.80 -12.11 -5.44
CA ASP A 204 -14.53 -13.01 -4.54
C ASP A 204 -14.02 -14.46 -4.63
N PHE A 205 -13.33 -14.79 -5.73
CA PHE A 205 -12.66 -16.07 -5.94
C PHE A 205 -11.19 -16.07 -5.53
N VAL A 206 -10.64 -14.92 -5.12
CA VAL A 206 -9.23 -14.79 -4.74
C VAL A 206 -9.11 -14.78 -3.23
N SER A 207 -8.31 -15.70 -2.69
CA SER A 207 -8.12 -15.82 -1.25
C SER A 207 -7.47 -14.57 -0.64
N VAL A 208 -7.74 -14.36 0.63
CA VAL A 208 -6.90 -13.50 1.48
C VAL A 208 -5.53 -14.16 1.73
N ARG A 209 -4.65 -13.44 2.41
CA ARG A 209 -3.34 -13.93 2.87
C ARG A 209 -3.49 -15.18 3.73
N LYS A 210 -2.46 -16.05 3.70
CA LYS A 210 -2.41 -17.33 4.44
C LYS A 210 -3.64 -18.20 4.16
N PRO A 211 -3.88 -18.60 2.90
CA PRO A 211 -5.14 -19.24 2.50
C PRO A 211 -5.44 -20.53 3.27
N PHE A 212 -4.43 -21.19 3.84
CA PHE A 212 -4.56 -22.40 4.67
C PHE A 212 -4.06 -22.19 6.12
N GLY A 213 -3.86 -20.93 6.55
CA GLY A 213 -3.34 -20.59 7.87
C GLY A 213 -1.81 -20.64 7.98
N LEU A 214 -1.10 -21.08 6.94
CA LEU A 214 0.33 -21.32 6.94
C LEU A 214 1.11 -20.07 6.49
N SER A 215 2.06 -19.63 7.31
CA SER A 215 2.91 -18.47 7.01
C SER A 215 3.96 -18.78 5.93
N SER A 216 4.56 -17.77 5.32
CA SER A 216 5.58 -17.95 4.26
C SER A 216 6.88 -18.60 4.76
N ASP A 217 7.15 -18.50 6.06
CA ASP A 217 8.29 -19.10 6.77
C ASP A 217 7.98 -20.45 7.39
N PHE A 218 6.77 -20.97 7.22
CA PHE A 218 6.40 -22.32 7.68
C PHE A 218 7.34 -23.38 7.06
N ARG A 219 7.91 -24.24 7.92
CA ARG A 219 8.89 -25.27 7.53
C ARG A 219 8.56 -26.67 8.07
N ASP A 220 7.51 -26.80 8.88
CA ASP A 220 7.10 -28.08 9.49
C ASP A 220 6.35 -28.96 8.47
N PHE A 221 7.07 -29.41 7.44
CA PHE A 221 6.62 -30.33 6.41
C PHE A 221 7.78 -31.24 5.94
N SER A 222 7.43 -32.46 5.50
CA SER A 222 8.38 -33.46 4.99
C SER A 222 8.63 -33.26 3.50
N LYS A 223 9.80 -33.69 3.02
CA LYS A 223 10.07 -33.85 1.58
C LYS A 223 9.50 -35.17 1.03
N GLU A 224 9.18 -36.12 1.90
CA GLU A 224 8.64 -37.42 1.54
C GLU A 224 7.15 -37.46 1.72
N THR A 225 6.46 -38.12 0.77
CA THR A 225 5.04 -38.39 0.87
C THR A 225 4.75 -39.40 1.97
N GLY A 226 3.51 -39.40 2.48
CA GLY A 226 3.03 -40.34 3.48
C GLY A 226 1.51 -40.47 3.44
N ILE A 227 0.99 -41.55 4.05
CA ILE A 227 -0.44 -41.77 4.15
C ILE A 227 -1.09 -40.62 4.92
N GLY A 228 -2.15 -40.02 4.36
CA GLY A 228 -2.88 -38.91 4.98
C GLY A 228 -2.23 -37.53 4.89
N LYS A 229 -1.04 -37.42 4.29
CA LYS A 229 -0.36 -36.12 4.09
C LYS A 229 -0.90 -35.37 2.88
N ILE A 230 -0.94 -34.07 3.01
CA ILE A 230 -1.37 -33.10 1.99
C ILE A 230 -0.13 -32.53 1.30
N LYS A 231 -0.13 -32.51 -0.03
CA LYS A 231 0.94 -31.87 -0.79
C LYS A 231 0.93 -30.35 -0.58
N ILE A 232 2.05 -29.78 -0.10
CA ILE A 232 2.18 -28.35 0.19
C ILE A 232 3.11 -27.67 -0.81
N TYR A 233 2.65 -26.50 -1.32
CA TYR A 233 3.46 -25.57 -2.09
C TYR A 233 3.94 -24.45 -1.16
N ALA A 234 5.22 -24.48 -0.83
CA ALA A 234 5.88 -23.47 0.01
C ALA A 234 6.84 -22.60 -0.81
N ASN A 235 7.58 -21.70 -0.16
CA ASN A 235 8.53 -20.82 -0.84
C ASN A 235 9.63 -21.62 -1.55
N LYS A 236 9.53 -21.72 -2.88
CA LYS A 236 10.47 -22.44 -3.78
C LYS A 236 10.61 -23.95 -3.48
N VAL A 237 9.75 -24.51 -2.67
CA VAL A 237 9.81 -25.92 -2.26
C VAL A 237 8.43 -26.54 -2.31
N ILE A 238 8.36 -27.80 -2.74
CA ILE A 238 7.17 -28.65 -2.63
C ILE A 238 7.47 -29.72 -1.59
N GLY A 239 6.50 -29.99 -0.72
CA GLY A 239 6.60 -30.99 0.34
C GLY A 239 5.27 -31.59 0.70
N TRP A 240 5.18 -32.18 1.90
CA TRP A 240 4.02 -32.89 2.40
C TRP A 240 3.80 -32.51 3.87
N VAL A 241 2.58 -32.11 4.21
CA VAL A 241 2.18 -31.62 5.53
C VAL A 241 1.04 -32.46 6.09
N ASP A 242 1.01 -32.61 7.40
CA ASP A 242 -0.09 -33.27 8.08
C ASP A 242 -1.36 -32.39 8.05
N ASN A 243 -2.51 -33.01 7.83
CA ASN A 243 -3.79 -32.29 7.69
C ASN A 243 -4.13 -31.45 8.94
N GLU A 244 -3.63 -31.83 10.10
CA GLU A 244 -3.87 -31.13 11.37
C GLU A 244 -3.22 -29.73 11.41
N LYS A 245 -2.13 -29.53 10.67
CA LYS A 245 -1.43 -28.24 10.56
C LYS A 245 -2.21 -27.19 9.76
N ILE A 246 -3.18 -27.63 8.96
CA ILE A 246 -4.03 -26.74 8.16
C ILE A 246 -5.17 -26.25 9.05
N THR A 247 -5.25 -24.96 9.28
CA THR A 247 -6.17 -24.37 10.28
C THR A 247 -7.42 -23.76 9.67
N ILE A 248 -7.37 -23.35 8.39
CA ILE A 248 -8.49 -22.71 7.67
C ILE A 248 -8.66 -23.30 6.28
N ASN A 249 -9.85 -23.20 5.69
CA ASN A 249 -10.21 -23.65 4.35
C ASN A 249 -9.84 -25.13 4.07
N LYS A 250 -10.03 -26.00 5.05
CA LYS A 250 -9.73 -27.44 4.91
C LYS A 250 -10.53 -28.09 3.79
N GLU A 251 -11.73 -27.61 3.55
CA GLU A 251 -12.62 -28.05 2.47
C GLU A 251 -12.06 -27.78 1.07
N TRP A 252 -11.16 -26.80 0.94
CA TRP A 252 -10.49 -26.51 -0.34
C TRP A 252 -9.46 -27.57 -0.73
N ILE A 253 -9.01 -28.40 0.22
CA ILE A 253 -8.03 -29.47 -0.05
C ILE A 253 -8.60 -30.45 -1.08
N THR A 254 -9.87 -30.74 -1.01
CA THR A 254 -10.56 -31.70 -1.90
C THR A 254 -10.99 -31.11 -3.24
N LYS A 255 -10.62 -29.84 -3.53
CA LYS A 255 -11.01 -29.09 -4.73
C LYS A 255 -9.81 -28.77 -5.60
N TYR A 256 -10.07 -28.47 -6.88
CA TYR A 256 -9.09 -27.87 -7.78
C TYR A 256 -8.88 -26.39 -7.42
N LYS A 257 -7.65 -25.92 -7.57
CA LYS A 257 -7.25 -24.54 -7.23
C LYS A 257 -6.21 -24.04 -8.20
N ILE A 258 -6.13 -22.74 -8.34
CA ILE A 258 -5.04 -22.09 -9.05
C ILE A 258 -4.20 -21.36 -7.99
N LEU A 259 -2.90 -21.61 -7.99
CA LEU A 259 -1.95 -20.89 -7.15
C LEU A 259 -1.30 -19.78 -7.97
N ILE A 260 -1.25 -18.58 -7.39
CA ILE A 260 -0.51 -17.47 -7.95
C ILE A 260 0.44 -16.90 -6.90
N SER A 261 1.72 -16.72 -7.26
CA SER A 261 2.71 -16.18 -6.33
C SER A 261 2.36 -14.74 -5.98
N ARG A 262 2.42 -14.40 -4.69
CA ARG A 262 2.14 -13.04 -4.19
C ARG A 262 3.22 -12.02 -4.53
N ALA A 263 4.46 -12.47 -4.66
CA ALA A 263 5.58 -11.60 -4.97
C ALA A 263 6.06 -11.88 -6.39
N TYR A 264 6.11 -10.83 -7.19
CA TYR A 264 6.81 -10.81 -8.45
C TYR A 264 8.04 -9.90 -8.35
N GLY A 265 9.12 -10.25 -9.06
CA GLY A 265 10.39 -9.55 -8.99
C GLY A 265 10.26 -8.08 -9.40
N ALA A 266 10.70 -7.18 -8.50
CA ALA A 266 10.89 -5.79 -8.85
C ALA A 266 12.31 -5.63 -9.44
N GLY A 267 12.43 -5.06 -10.63
CA GLY A 267 13.73 -4.76 -11.24
C GLY A 267 13.87 -5.20 -12.69
N GLU A 268 12.78 -5.64 -13.31
CA GLU A 268 12.76 -5.94 -14.75
C GLU A 268 12.41 -4.68 -15.56
N ASP A 269 12.94 -4.60 -16.78
CA ASP A 269 12.63 -3.52 -17.72
C ASP A 269 11.14 -3.53 -18.13
N PHE A 270 10.63 -2.35 -18.45
CA PHE A 270 9.25 -2.21 -18.93
C PHE A 270 9.13 -2.74 -20.39
N PRO A 271 8.04 -3.47 -20.71
CA PRO A 271 6.91 -3.87 -19.90
C PRO A 271 7.23 -5.08 -19.02
N HIS A 272 7.18 -4.90 -17.69
CA HIS A 272 7.37 -6.00 -16.76
C HIS A 272 6.07 -6.77 -16.53
N GLN A 273 6.21 -8.05 -16.26
CA GLN A 273 5.10 -8.92 -15.94
C GLN A 273 4.48 -8.52 -14.58
N ILE A 274 3.18 -8.24 -14.55
CA ILE A 274 2.49 -7.78 -13.33
C ILE A 274 2.09 -8.96 -12.45
N LEU A 275 1.69 -10.07 -13.08
CA LEU A 275 1.29 -11.29 -12.41
C LEU A 275 2.26 -12.41 -12.76
N ASN A 276 2.58 -13.23 -11.76
CA ASN A 276 3.31 -14.47 -11.99
C ASN A 276 2.45 -15.48 -12.76
N THR A 277 3.09 -16.46 -13.38
CA THR A 277 2.37 -17.52 -14.09
C THR A 277 1.47 -18.29 -13.10
N PRO A 278 0.16 -18.34 -13.32
CA PRO A 278 -0.74 -19.12 -12.48
C PRO A 278 -0.47 -20.61 -12.65
N SER A 279 -0.56 -21.37 -11.57
CA SER A 279 -0.34 -22.81 -11.56
C SER A 279 -1.60 -23.53 -11.12
N LEU A 280 -2.17 -24.36 -12.01
CA LEU A 280 -3.26 -25.25 -11.66
C LEU A 280 -2.75 -26.37 -10.74
N VAL A 281 -3.40 -26.56 -9.60
CA VAL A 281 -3.07 -27.65 -8.67
C VAL A 281 -4.27 -28.56 -8.43
N ALA A 282 -3.96 -29.85 -8.33
CA ALA A 282 -4.94 -30.91 -8.16
C ALA A 282 -5.54 -30.91 -6.73
N LYS A 283 -6.53 -31.75 -6.52
CA LYS A 283 -7.05 -32.11 -5.20
C LYS A 283 -5.93 -32.67 -4.32
N GLY A 284 -6.08 -32.61 -3.00
CA GLY A 284 -5.04 -33.06 -2.05
C GLY A 284 -3.87 -32.08 -1.89
N THR A 285 -4.09 -30.78 -2.18
CA THR A 285 -3.03 -29.77 -2.14
C THR A 285 -3.40 -28.57 -1.27
N CYS A 286 -2.37 -27.95 -0.68
CA CYS A 286 -2.44 -26.66 0.02
C CYS A 286 -1.21 -25.80 -0.30
N CYS A 287 -1.14 -24.59 0.24
CA CYS A 287 0.03 -23.72 0.08
C CYS A 287 0.27 -22.86 1.32
N THR A 288 1.49 -22.29 1.41
CA THR A 288 1.81 -21.26 2.39
C THR A 288 1.41 -19.87 1.89
N ASP A 289 1.58 -18.83 2.72
CA ASP A 289 1.38 -17.41 2.37
C ASP A 289 2.27 -16.90 1.21
N THR A 290 3.10 -17.74 0.63
CA THR A 290 3.84 -17.44 -0.61
C THR A 290 2.91 -17.30 -1.81
N TYR A 291 1.77 -17.97 -1.75
CA TYR A 291 0.75 -17.99 -2.80
C TYR A 291 -0.59 -17.45 -2.32
N LEU A 292 -1.34 -16.85 -3.24
CA LEU A 292 -2.78 -16.71 -3.15
C LEU A 292 -3.42 -17.90 -3.90
N VAL A 293 -4.63 -18.23 -3.48
CA VAL A 293 -5.47 -19.24 -4.13
C VAL A 293 -6.58 -18.55 -4.91
N ILE A 294 -6.76 -18.92 -6.19
CA ILE A 294 -7.95 -18.61 -6.96
C ILE A 294 -8.81 -19.87 -7.01
N GLY A 295 -10.04 -19.76 -6.59
CA GLY A 295 -10.98 -20.88 -6.42
C GLY A 295 -11.58 -20.92 -5.01
N PRO A 296 -12.05 -22.08 -4.53
CA PRO A 296 -11.90 -23.44 -5.08
C PRO A 296 -12.87 -23.77 -6.24
N PHE A 297 -12.52 -24.78 -7.05
CA PHE A 297 -13.32 -25.25 -8.17
C PHE A 297 -13.62 -26.76 -8.07
N GLU A 298 -14.82 -27.15 -8.49
CA GLU A 298 -15.26 -28.55 -8.45
C GLU A 298 -14.56 -29.39 -9.53
N ASN A 299 -14.31 -28.81 -10.68
CA ASN A 299 -13.72 -29.51 -11.82
C ASN A 299 -12.51 -28.76 -12.41
N ASN A 300 -11.64 -29.54 -13.03
CA ASN A 300 -10.40 -29.06 -13.62
C ASN A 300 -10.64 -28.07 -14.76
N LYS A 301 -11.65 -28.33 -15.59
CA LYS A 301 -11.94 -27.54 -16.80
C LYS A 301 -12.28 -26.08 -16.48
N THR A 302 -13.03 -25.84 -15.39
CA THR A 302 -13.32 -24.47 -14.93
C THR A 302 -12.04 -23.73 -14.55
N ALA A 303 -11.13 -24.40 -13.84
CA ALA A 303 -9.86 -23.78 -13.45
C ALA A 303 -8.95 -23.50 -14.69
N GLU A 304 -8.89 -24.42 -15.66
CA GLU A 304 -8.18 -24.22 -16.92
C GLU A 304 -8.71 -23.02 -17.69
N ASN A 305 -10.03 -22.90 -17.82
CA ASN A 305 -10.66 -21.78 -18.51
C ASN A 305 -10.30 -20.44 -17.84
N ILE A 306 -10.25 -20.38 -16.49
CA ILE A 306 -9.87 -19.19 -15.74
C ILE A 306 -8.41 -18.81 -15.99
N ILE A 307 -7.52 -19.79 -16.10
CA ILE A 307 -6.10 -19.51 -16.41
C ILE A 307 -5.96 -18.95 -17.83
N SER A 308 -6.79 -19.42 -18.76
CA SER A 308 -6.76 -18.98 -20.16
C SER A 308 -7.35 -17.58 -20.35
N TYR A 309 -8.23 -17.14 -19.47
CA TYR A 309 -8.83 -15.83 -19.45
C TYR A 309 -7.91 -14.78 -18.87
#